data_f419f6618551fea0a8e915b5a658f2c6
#
_entry.id   f419f6618551fea0a8e915b5a658f2c6
#
_cell.length_a   1.000
_cell.length_b   1.000
_cell.length_c   1.000
_cell.angle_alpha   90.00
_cell.angle_beta   90.00
_cell.angle_gamma   90.00
#
_symmetry.space_group_name_H-M   'P 1'
#
loop_
_entity.id
_entity.type
_entity.pdbx_description
1 polymer ?
#
loop_
_entity_poly.entity_id
_entity_poly.type
_entity_poly.pdbx_seq_one_letter_code
_entity_poly.pdbx_strand_id
1 'polypeptide(L)'
;MSFVSFATTEKPQKRFAGTHIAIVVNNKDPKKVGCVQVRIPGLVDGPNPVLPWATPIMPISLGGNANAQQMSVPNVGARITVKVIDQYTIQYSGWMPSEITKNDKMNEDYPDTYGAVDEQGTGWRINKKQQYIEVTHSSGSKVILNKEGDILMTAARDITLQAGRHINIKAPNNITIEATSALALKGESSTYDSKSGTTIKSGGALTIKGSPTAIN
;
A
#
# COMPACT_ATOMS: atom_id res chain seq x y z
N MET A 1 -25.67 -69.53 1.90
CA MET A 1 -25.52 -68.15 1.47
C MET A 1 -24.61 -67.43 2.45
N SER A 2 -23.39 -67.14 2.07
CA SER A 2 -22.38 -66.52 2.93
C SER A 2 -22.42 -65.03 2.67
N PHE A 3 -22.72 -64.25 3.69
CA PHE A 3 -22.64 -62.78 3.63
C PHE A 3 -21.18 -62.39 3.82
N VAL A 4 -20.56 -61.89 2.75
CA VAL A 4 -19.26 -61.21 2.82
C VAL A 4 -19.46 -59.87 3.45
N SER A 5 -19.06 -59.72 4.72
CA SER A 5 -18.95 -58.43 5.40
C SER A 5 -17.78 -57.65 4.79
N PHE A 6 -18.08 -56.62 4.03
CA PHE A 6 -17.08 -55.61 3.69
C PHE A 6 -16.85 -54.75 4.92
N ALA A 7 -15.84 -55.09 5.67
CA ALA A 7 -15.29 -54.19 6.68
C ALA A 7 -14.66 -53.03 5.92
N THR A 8 -15.40 -51.95 5.77
CA THR A 8 -14.87 -50.65 5.38
C THR A 8 -14.02 -50.16 6.52
N THR A 9 -12.73 -50.39 6.47
CA THR A 9 -11.75 -49.71 7.32
C THR A 9 -11.57 -48.29 6.80
N GLU A 10 -12.57 -47.46 6.95
CA GLU A 10 -12.40 -46.01 6.77
C GLU A 10 -11.87 -45.41 8.06
N LYS A 11 -10.58 -45.38 8.16
CA LYS A 11 -9.86 -44.44 8.98
C LYS A 11 -8.78 -43.85 8.08
N PRO A 12 -8.96 -42.62 7.59
CA PRO A 12 -7.94 -41.62 7.86
C PRO A 12 -8.32 -40.16 7.69
N GLN A 13 -9.54 -39.80 7.40
CA GLN A 13 -9.85 -38.41 7.02
C GLN A 13 -9.68 -37.38 8.14
N LYS A 14 -9.63 -37.74 9.40
CA LYS A 14 -9.41 -36.83 10.53
C LYS A 14 -8.02 -36.21 10.63
N ARG A 15 -7.01 -36.78 9.94
CA ARG A 15 -5.62 -36.25 10.02
C ARG A 15 -5.35 -35.00 9.21
N PHE A 16 -6.17 -34.70 8.23
CA PHE A 16 -5.94 -33.59 7.31
C PHE A 16 -6.76 -32.34 7.63
N ALA A 17 -7.95 -32.49 8.19
CA ALA A 17 -8.78 -31.36 8.56
C ALA A 17 -8.19 -30.59 9.76
N GLY A 18 -8.22 -29.25 9.67
CA GLY A 18 -7.73 -28.41 10.75
C GLY A 18 -6.90 -27.22 10.27
N THR A 19 -6.32 -26.53 11.24
CA THR A 19 -5.46 -25.37 10.99
C THR A 19 -4.00 -25.78 11.02
N HIS A 20 -3.26 -25.41 9.99
CA HIS A 20 -1.86 -25.74 9.79
C HIS A 20 -1.05 -24.52 9.40
N ILE A 21 0.26 -24.61 9.57
CA ILE A 21 1.19 -23.63 9.01
C ILE A 21 1.62 -24.16 7.64
N ALA A 22 1.56 -23.29 6.64
CA ALA A 22 1.99 -23.62 5.29
C ALA A 22 3.04 -22.61 4.79
N ILE A 23 3.79 -23.03 3.79
CA ILE A 23 4.77 -22.21 3.08
C ILE A 23 4.25 -21.98 1.66
N VAL A 24 4.18 -20.72 1.24
CA VAL A 24 3.81 -20.39 -0.14
C VAL A 24 4.92 -20.79 -1.09
N VAL A 25 4.59 -21.58 -2.11
CA VAL A 25 5.54 -22.06 -3.11
C VAL A 25 5.33 -21.37 -4.46
N ASN A 26 4.08 -21.00 -4.77
CA ASN A 26 3.72 -20.31 -5.99
C ASN A 26 2.53 -19.38 -5.73
N ASN A 27 2.67 -18.12 -6.12
CA ASN A 27 1.62 -17.11 -5.99
C ASN A 27 1.10 -16.58 -7.33
N LYS A 28 1.47 -17.25 -8.44
CA LYS A 28 0.99 -16.91 -9.79
C LYS A 28 -0.29 -17.67 -10.11
N ASP A 29 -1.38 -17.27 -9.48
CA ASP A 29 -2.70 -17.85 -9.69
C ASP A 29 -3.19 -17.60 -11.13
N PRO A 30 -3.43 -18.63 -11.96
CA PRO A 30 -3.93 -18.47 -13.31
C PRO A 30 -5.34 -17.85 -13.35
N LYS A 31 -6.14 -18.01 -12.30
CA LYS A 31 -7.49 -17.43 -12.17
C LYS A 31 -7.46 -16.00 -11.65
N LYS A 32 -6.32 -15.51 -11.14
CA LYS A 32 -6.12 -14.15 -10.59
C LYS A 32 -7.14 -13.79 -9.49
N VAL A 33 -7.52 -14.77 -8.68
CA VAL A 33 -8.43 -14.57 -7.53
C VAL A 33 -7.68 -14.61 -6.18
N GLY A 34 -6.34 -14.60 -6.24
CA GLY A 34 -5.48 -14.56 -5.06
C GLY A 34 -5.17 -15.92 -4.46
N CYS A 35 -5.43 -17.04 -5.16
CA CYS A 35 -5.01 -18.36 -4.70
C CYS A 35 -3.49 -18.50 -4.71
N VAL A 36 -2.96 -19.31 -3.80
CA VAL A 36 -1.55 -19.64 -3.73
C VAL A 36 -1.35 -21.16 -3.63
N GLN A 37 -0.30 -21.69 -4.25
CA GLN A 37 0.09 -23.07 -4.00
C GLN A 37 0.92 -23.14 -2.72
N VAL A 38 0.60 -24.10 -1.89
CA VAL A 38 1.19 -24.21 -0.56
C VAL A 38 1.79 -25.59 -0.32
N ARG A 39 2.91 -25.61 0.39
CA ARG A 39 3.46 -26.79 1.03
C ARG A 39 3.07 -26.77 2.50
N ILE A 40 2.49 -27.84 2.99
CA ILE A 40 2.09 -28.00 4.39
C ILE A 40 3.03 -29.05 5.01
N PRO A 41 4.01 -28.64 5.83
CA PRO A 41 4.97 -29.57 6.40
C PRO A 41 4.30 -30.71 7.18
N GLY A 42 4.74 -31.95 6.94
CA GLY A 42 4.16 -33.14 7.54
C GLY A 42 2.84 -33.63 6.93
N LEU A 43 2.26 -32.88 5.98
CA LEU A 43 1.06 -33.27 5.24
C LEU A 43 1.29 -33.37 3.74
N VAL A 44 1.89 -32.34 3.14
CA VAL A 44 2.12 -32.22 1.69
C VAL A 44 3.54 -31.71 1.49
N ASP A 45 4.54 -32.57 1.67
CA ASP A 45 5.96 -32.22 1.61
C ASP A 45 6.89 -33.34 1.05
N GLY A 46 6.33 -34.29 0.34
CA GLY A 46 7.12 -35.35 -0.32
C GLY A 46 8.03 -34.84 -1.44
N PRO A 47 8.91 -35.68 -2.02
CA PRO A 47 9.92 -35.24 -2.99
C PRO A 47 9.35 -34.61 -4.28
N ASN A 48 8.14 -35.00 -4.69
CA ASN A 48 7.41 -34.38 -5.82
C ASN A 48 5.91 -34.27 -5.48
N PRO A 49 5.52 -33.50 -4.48
CA PRO A 49 4.13 -33.42 -4.09
C PRO A 49 3.32 -32.63 -5.13
N VAL A 50 2.09 -33.07 -5.39
CA VAL A 50 1.10 -32.23 -6.05
C VAL A 50 0.65 -31.19 -5.05
N LEU A 51 1.12 -29.95 -5.24
CA LEU A 51 0.85 -28.86 -4.31
C LEU A 51 -0.57 -28.32 -4.49
N PRO A 52 -1.38 -28.27 -3.43
CA PRO A 52 -2.72 -27.76 -3.50
C PRO A 52 -2.75 -26.23 -3.63
N TRP A 53 -3.81 -25.72 -4.27
CA TRP A 53 -4.15 -24.31 -4.27
C TRP A 53 -5.00 -23.98 -3.05
N ALA A 54 -4.52 -23.03 -2.25
CA ALA A 54 -5.27 -22.47 -1.13
C ALA A 54 -5.95 -21.17 -1.55
N THR A 55 -7.22 -21.04 -1.21
CA THR A 55 -8.06 -19.85 -1.51
C THR A 55 -7.96 -18.85 -0.36
N PRO A 56 -7.83 -17.55 -0.62
CA PRO A 56 -7.79 -16.56 0.46
C PRO A 56 -9.13 -16.41 1.17
N ILE A 57 -9.07 -16.24 2.49
CA ILE A 57 -10.16 -15.65 3.28
C ILE A 57 -9.85 -14.17 3.40
N MET A 58 -10.59 -13.33 2.71
CA MET A 58 -10.39 -11.88 2.71
C MET A 58 -11.39 -11.16 3.60
N PRO A 59 -11.01 -10.02 4.22
CA PRO A 59 -11.96 -9.18 4.95
C PRO A 59 -13.07 -8.67 4.02
N ILE A 60 -14.30 -8.60 4.53
CA ILE A 60 -15.45 -8.07 3.79
C ILE A 60 -15.50 -6.53 3.93
N SER A 61 -14.37 -5.87 3.87
CA SER A 61 -14.30 -4.42 4.08
C SER A 61 -14.82 -3.58 2.90
N LEU A 62 -14.87 -4.16 1.70
CA LEU A 62 -15.30 -3.49 0.47
C LEU A 62 -16.48 -4.17 -0.23
N GLY A 63 -17.25 -5.00 0.47
CA GLY A 63 -18.46 -5.60 -0.03
C GLY A 63 -18.33 -6.88 -0.85
N GLY A 64 -17.12 -7.26 -1.28
CA GLY A 64 -16.83 -8.55 -1.93
C GLY A 64 -17.60 -8.84 -3.21
N ASN A 65 -17.89 -7.83 -4.03
CA ASN A 65 -18.50 -8.01 -5.35
C ASN A 65 -17.47 -7.84 -6.49
N ALA A 66 -17.91 -8.03 -7.73
CA ALA A 66 -17.05 -7.99 -8.91
C ALA A 66 -16.29 -6.65 -9.10
N ASN A 67 -16.79 -5.54 -8.53
CA ASN A 67 -16.21 -4.21 -8.68
C ASN A 67 -15.57 -3.67 -7.39
N ALA A 68 -15.60 -4.43 -6.29
CA ALA A 68 -15.08 -4.01 -5.00
C ALA A 68 -14.44 -5.20 -4.28
N GLN A 69 -13.12 -5.24 -4.26
CA GLN A 69 -12.37 -6.27 -3.54
C GLN A 69 -11.11 -5.69 -2.90
N GLN A 70 -10.71 -6.28 -1.78
CA GLN A 70 -9.39 -6.12 -1.21
C GLN A 70 -8.56 -7.34 -1.60
N MET A 71 -7.36 -7.15 -2.12
CA MET A 71 -6.48 -8.24 -2.49
C MET A 71 -5.09 -8.02 -1.90
N SER A 72 -4.59 -9.04 -1.21
CA SER A 72 -3.20 -9.12 -0.77
C SER A 72 -2.76 -10.57 -0.94
N VAL A 73 -1.81 -10.80 -1.83
CA VAL A 73 -1.30 -12.14 -2.13
C VAL A 73 0.06 -12.29 -1.45
N PRO A 74 0.25 -13.29 -0.59
CA PRO A 74 1.52 -13.48 0.08
C PRO A 74 2.64 -13.86 -0.89
N ASN A 75 3.85 -13.42 -0.59
CA ASN A 75 5.03 -13.73 -1.39
C ASN A 75 5.43 -15.19 -1.28
N VAL A 76 6.13 -15.69 -2.30
CA VAL A 76 6.74 -17.01 -2.27
C VAL A 76 7.72 -17.07 -1.10
N GLY A 77 7.69 -18.17 -0.33
CA GLY A 77 8.45 -18.34 0.90
C GLY A 77 7.73 -17.84 2.17
N ALA A 78 6.65 -17.08 2.04
CA ALA A 78 5.89 -16.61 3.19
C ALA A 78 5.28 -17.79 3.96
N ARG A 79 5.32 -17.70 5.30
CA ARG A 79 4.61 -18.62 6.19
C ARG A 79 3.21 -18.08 6.44
N ILE A 80 2.21 -18.89 6.16
CA ILE A 80 0.80 -18.52 6.28
C ILE A 80 0.03 -19.54 7.09
N THR A 81 -1.08 -19.12 7.66
CA THR A 81 -2.04 -20.04 8.28
C THR A 81 -3.00 -20.54 7.24
N VAL A 82 -3.13 -21.86 7.13
CA VAL A 82 -4.10 -22.52 6.27
C VAL A 82 -5.09 -23.33 7.08
N LYS A 83 -6.34 -23.35 6.65
CA LYS A 83 -7.40 -24.22 7.15
C LYS A 83 -7.72 -25.26 6.09
N VAL A 84 -7.41 -26.50 6.36
CA VAL A 84 -7.80 -27.64 5.53
C VAL A 84 -9.21 -28.03 5.95
N ILE A 85 -10.18 -27.89 5.06
CA ILE A 85 -11.59 -28.24 5.29
C ILE A 85 -11.79 -29.70 4.86
N ASP A 86 -11.33 -30.02 3.65
CA ASP A 86 -11.32 -31.37 3.08
C ASP A 86 -10.13 -31.53 2.12
N GLN A 87 -10.05 -32.66 1.44
CA GLN A 87 -8.96 -32.96 0.51
C GLN A 87 -8.86 -32.04 -0.71
N TYR A 88 -9.90 -31.24 -0.99
CA TYR A 88 -9.99 -30.32 -2.14
C TYR A 88 -10.06 -28.86 -1.75
N THR A 89 -10.43 -28.57 -0.49
CA THR A 89 -10.72 -27.24 -0.02
C THR A 89 -9.72 -26.81 1.04
N ILE A 90 -8.81 -25.94 0.65
CA ILE A 90 -7.86 -25.30 1.55
C ILE A 90 -8.06 -23.80 1.48
N GLN A 91 -8.16 -23.17 2.62
CA GLN A 91 -8.28 -21.72 2.76
C GLN A 91 -7.06 -21.18 3.49
N TYR A 92 -6.62 -19.99 3.15
CA TYR A 92 -5.58 -19.33 3.93
C TYR A 92 -6.06 -17.97 4.46
N SER A 93 -5.47 -17.59 5.64
CA SER A 93 -5.88 -16.36 6.30
C SER A 93 -4.72 -15.70 6.98
N GLY A 94 -3.95 -15.07 6.99
CA GLY A 94 -2.93 -14.52 7.87
C GLY A 94 -1.53 -14.95 7.52
N TRP A 95 -0.66 -14.00 7.65
CA TRP A 95 0.78 -14.18 7.54
C TRP A 95 1.40 -14.30 8.93
N MET A 96 2.40 -15.14 9.05
CA MET A 96 3.13 -15.34 10.30
C MET A 96 4.51 -14.68 10.19
N PRO A 97 4.72 -13.54 10.84
CA PRO A 97 6.03 -12.90 10.87
C PRO A 97 7.05 -13.73 11.66
N SER A 98 8.32 -13.53 11.36
CA SER A 98 9.45 -14.09 12.10
C SER A 98 10.54 -13.04 12.25
N GLU A 99 11.54 -13.29 13.09
CA GLU A 99 12.68 -12.38 13.24
C GLU A 99 13.41 -12.11 11.91
N ILE A 100 13.43 -13.11 11.01
CA ILE A 100 14.06 -12.99 9.70
C ILE A 100 13.23 -12.13 8.73
N THR A 101 11.91 -12.08 8.93
CA THR A 101 10.98 -11.36 8.04
C THR A 101 10.49 -10.03 8.63
N LYS A 102 11.06 -9.58 9.73
CA LYS A 102 10.71 -8.28 10.32
C LYS A 102 11.14 -7.14 9.39
N ASN A 103 10.34 -6.11 9.33
CA ASN A 103 10.65 -4.87 8.62
C ASN A 103 11.11 -3.81 9.63
N ASP A 104 12.32 -3.28 9.47
CA ASP A 104 12.92 -2.35 10.44
C ASP A 104 12.11 -1.05 10.58
N LYS A 105 11.53 -0.55 9.47
CA LYS A 105 10.65 0.63 9.53
C LYS A 105 9.38 0.39 10.36
N MET A 106 8.85 -0.84 10.32
CA MET A 106 7.67 -1.22 11.11
C MET A 106 8.02 -1.53 12.57
N ASN A 107 9.31 -1.78 12.86
CA ASN A 107 9.81 -2.04 14.22
C ASN A 107 10.36 -0.79 14.92
N GLU A 108 10.46 0.33 14.21
CA GLU A 108 10.75 1.61 14.81
C GLU A 108 9.67 1.95 15.85
N ASP A 109 10.07 2.25 17.08
CA ASP A 109 9.15 2.50 18.21
C ASP A 109 8.11 1.38 18.46
N TYR A 110 8.50 0.10 18.25
CA TYR A 110 7.60 -1.02 18.58
C TYR A 110 7.17 -0.97 20.07
N PRO A 111 5.89 -1.18 20.42
CA PRO A 111 4.76 -1.58 19.55
C PRO A 111 3.90 -0.42 18.98
N ASP A 112 4.38 0.81 19.02
CA ASP A 112 3.61 2.01 18.70
C ASP A 112 3.56 2.32 17.19
N THR A 113 4.27 1.57 16.36
CA THR A 113 4.22 1.69 14.89
C THR A 113 3.37 0.59 14.27
N TYR A 114 2.46 0.95 13.37
CA TYR A 114 1.65 0.02 12.58
C TYR A 114 1.38 0.56 11.18
N GLY A 115 1.11 -0.34 10.24
CA GLY A 115 0.90 0.01 8.84
C GLY A 115 1.10 -1.16 7.90
N ALA A 116 1.39 -0.86 6.64
CA ALA A 116 1.75 -1.83 5.62
C ALA A 116 2.86 -1.25 4.73
N VAL A 117 3.96 -1.95 4.61
CA VAL A 117 5.12 -1.56 3.81
C VAL A 117 5.62 -2.78 3.06
N ASP A 118 5.84 -2.65 1.75
CA ASP A 118 6.39 -3.72 0.92
C ASP A 118 7.92 -3.86 1.06
N GLU A 119 8.48 -4.82 0.34
CA GLU A 119 9.93 -5.11 0.34
C GLU A 119 10.78 -3.93 -0.15
N GLN A 120 10.24 -3.10 -1.04
CA GLN A 120 10.90 -1.92 -1.59
C GLN A 120 10.77 -0.69 -0.67
N GLY A 121 9.94 -0.78 0.36
CA GLY A 121 9.69 0.32 1.29
C GLY A 121 8.53 1.24 0.86
N THR A 122 7.69 0.79 -0.09
CA THR A 122 6.47 1.49 -0.49
C THR A 122 5.32 1.08 0.42
N GLY A 123 4.56 2.05 0.93
CA GLY A 123 3.46 1.76 1.81
C GLY A 123 3.02 2.94 2.67
N TRP A 124 2.40 2.62 3.79
CA TRP A 124 1.99 3.61 4.77
C TRP A 124 2.24 3.12 6.20
N ARG A 125 2.48 4.05 7.10
CA ARG A 125 2.65 3.76 8.52
C ARG A 125 2.12 4.89 9.40
N ILE A 126 1.73 4.51 10.61
CA ILE A 126 1.34 5.41 11.69
C ILE A 126 2.24 5.11 12.88
N ASN A 127 2.90 6.12 13.41
CA ASN A 127 3.68 6.04 14.63
C ASN A 127 2.96 6.83 15.72
N LYS A 128 2.44 6.12 16.71
CA LYS A 128 1.70 6.73 17.83
C LYS A 128 2.61 7.49 18.78
N LYS A 129 3.82 7.01 19.00
CA LYS A 129 4.78 7.62 19.91
C LYS A 129 5.27 8.96 19.37
N GLN A 130 5.64 9.01 18.09
CA GLN A 130 6.08 10.23 17.42
C GLN A 130 4.92 11.04 16.82
N GLN A 131 3.70 10.50 16.84
CA GLN A 131 2.46 11.13 16.37
C GLN A 131 2.53 11.59 14.91
N TYR A 132 2.90 10.68 13.98
CA TYR A 132 2.85 10.97 12.57
C TYR A 132 2.14 9.88 11.76
N ILE A 133 1.64 10.28 10.60
CA ILE A 133 1.15 9.41 9.54
C ILE A 133 2.04 9.64 8.32
N GLU A 134 2.56 8.59 7.73
CA GLU A 134 3.42 8.65 6.54
C GLU A 134 2.87 7.73 5.45
N VAL A 135 2.81 8.24 4.21
CA VAL A 135 2.71 7.43 3.00
C VAL A 135 4.01 7.61 2.22
N THR A 136 4.68 6.53 1.89
CA THR A 136 5.99 6.56 1.25
C THR A 136 6.04 5.69 0.02
N HIS A 137 6.87 6.06 -0.94
CA HIS A 137 7.21 5.27 -2.12
C HIS A 137 8.72 5.00 -2.13
N SER A 138 9.13 3.86 -2.70
CA SER A 138 10.54 3.43 -2.79
C SER A 138 11.48 4.44 -3.46
N SER A 139 10.94 5.34 -4.31
CA SER A 139 11.72 6.43 -4.93
C SER A 139 12.13 7.55 -3.96
N GLY A 140 11.65 7.54 -2.71
CA GLY A 140 11.84 8.63 -1.74
C GLY A 140 10.72 9.67 -1.74
N SER A 141 9.73 9.57 -2.63
CA SER A 141 8.53 10.42 -2.57
C SER A 141 7.68 10.05 -1.36
N LYS A 142 7.17 11.06 -0.64
CA LYS A 142 6.39 10.83 0.59
C LYS A 142 5.45 11.97 0.93
N VAL A 143 4.42 11.64 1.71
CA VAL A 143 3.53 12.60 2.38
C VAL A 143 3.54 12.25 3.87
N ILE A 144 3.78 13.25 4.71
CA ILE A 144 3.80 13.12 6.16
C ILE A 144 2.82 14.11 6.77
N LEU A 145 2.00 13.65 7.71
CA LEU A 145 1.26 14.48 8.65
C LEU A 145 1.93 14.31 10.02
N ASN A 146 2.48 15.37 10.57
CA ASN A 146 3.23 15.30 11.82
C ASN A 146 2.39 15.79 13.03
N LYS A 147 2.98 15.70 14.21
CA LYS A 147 2.33 16.09 15.47
C LYS A 147 2.07 17.58 15.60
N GLU A 148 2.80 18.41 14.88
CA GLU A 148 2.63 19.86 14.83
C GLU A 148 1.44 20.28 13.96
N GLY A 149 0.84 19.33 13.22
CA GLY A 149 -0.26 19.57 12.29
C GLY A 149 0.20 19.96 10.88
N ASP A 150 1.48 19.82 10.58
CA ASP A 150 2.00 20.10 9.24
C ASP A 150 1.75 18.96 8.28
N ILE A 151 1.57 19.32 7.00
CA ILE A 151 1.55 18.38 5.88
C ILE A 151 2.80 18.61 5.03
N LEU A 152 3.72 17.66 5.04
CA LEU A 152 4.94 17.69 4.24
C LEU A 152 4.78 16.79 3.03
N MET A 153 4.95 17.35 1.84
CA MET A 153 4.95 16.62 0.59
C MET A 153 6.33 16.71 -0.05
N THR A 154 6.97 15.58 -0.27
CA THR A 154 8.27 15.48 -0.94
C THR A 154 8.14 14.58 -2.15
N ALA A 155 8.59 15.03 -3.30
CA ALA A 155 8.68 14.22 -4.51
C ALA A 155 10.13 14.06 -4.93
N ALA A 156 10.52 12.85 -5.33
CA ALA A 156 11.85 12.58 -5.87
C ALA A 156 12.08 13.27 -7.24
N ARG A 157 10.99 13.62 -7.95
CA ARG A 157 11.03 14.30 -9.25
C ARG A 157 10.06 15.47 -9.27
N ASP A 158 8.82 15.23 -9.61
CA ASP A 158 7.85 16.27 -9.93
C ASP A 158 6.61 16.18 -9.03
N ILE A 159 6.01 17.32 -8.71
CA ILE A 159 4.67 17.43 -8.14
C ILE A 159 3.79 18.13 -9.17
N THR A 160 2.74 17.44 -9.63
CA THR A 160 1.72 18.00 -10.53
C THR A 160 0.42 18.15 -9.76
N LEU A 161 -0.11 19.39 -9.70
CA LEU A 161 -1.43 19.67 -9.17
C LEU A 161 -2.36 20.03 -10.32
N GLN A 162 -3.37 19.22 -10.57
CA GLN A 162 -4.35 19.42 -11.63
C GLN A 162 -5.76 19.31 -11.08
N ALA A 163 -6.59 20.30 -11.34
CA ALA A 163 -7.99 20.29 -10.94
C ALA A 163 -8.90 20.53 -12.15
N GLY A 164 -10.04 19.85 -12.19
CA GLY A 164 -11.08 20.06 -13.22
C GLY A 164 -11.80 21.39 -13.11
N ARG A 165 -11.65 22.14 -12.00
CA ARG A 165 -12.28 23.45 -11.80
C ARG A 165 -11.31 24.48 -11.24
N HIS A 166 -10.92 24.38 -9.96
CA HIS A 166 -10.14 25.41 -9.27
C HIS A 166 -9.09 24.80 -8.37
N ILE A 167 -7.94 25.44 -8.25
CA ILE A 167 -6.96 25.23 -7.18
C ILE A 167 -6.94 26.52 -6.34
N ASN A 168 -7.32 26.42 -5.06
CA ASN A 168 -7.31 27.53 -4.12
C ASN A 168 -6.19 27.31 -3.10
N ILE A 169 -5.25 28.24 -3.01
CA ILE A 169 -4.17 28.25 -2.02
C ILE A 169 -4.37 29.45 -1.12
N LYS A 170 -4.60 29.22 0.18
CA LYS A 170 -4.84 30.27 1.17
C LYS A 170 -4.03 30.00 2.42
N ALA A 171 -3.40 31.03 2.94
CA ALA A 171 -2.75 31.01 4.24
C ALA A 171 -3.08 32.31 5.00
N PRO A 172 -3.28 32.26 6.33
CA PRO A 172 -3.51 33.46 7.13
C PRO A 172 -2.28 34.37 7.21
N ASN A 173 -1.08 33.79 7.06
CA ASN A 173 0.17 34.56 7.13
C ASN A 173 0.83 34.66 5.75
N ASN A 174 1.68 33.73 5.38
CA ASN A 174 2.50 33.82 4.19
C ASN A 174 2.28 32.64 3.23
N ILE A 175 2.39 32.89 1.94
CA ILE A 175 2.58 31.90 0.89
C ILE A 175 3.91 32.22 0.23
N THR A 176 4.85 31.29 0.26
CA THR A 176 6.17 31.41 -0.37
C THR A 176 6.25 30.44 -1.55
N ILE A 177 6.64 30.93 -2.71
CA ILE A 177 6.87 30.14 -3.92
C ILE A 177 8.27 30.47 -4.43
N GLU A 178 9.15 29.47 -4.43
CA GLU A 178 10.54 29.61 -4.84
C GLU A 178 10.86 28.66 -6.00
N ALA A 179 11.62 29.14 -6.97
CA ALA A 179 12.13 28.35 -8.05
C ALA A 179 13.59 28.74 -8.33
N THR A 180 14.50 27.77 -8.33
CA THR A 180 15.93 28.01 -8.58
C THR A 180 16.20 28.49 -10.01
N SER A 181 15.41 28.03 -10.99
CA SER A 181 15.61 28.37 -12.39
C SER A 181 14.55 29.33 -12.92
N ALA A 182 13.30 28.95 -12.96
CA ALA A 182 12.24 29.78 -13.51
C ALA A 182 10.90 29.55 -12.80
N LEU A 183 10.18 30.63 -12.54
CA LEU A 183 8.79 30.61 -12.13
C LEU A 183 7.94 31.18 -13.27
N ALA A 184 7.06 30.38 -13.85
CA ALA A 184 6.15 30.79 -14.90
C ALA A 184 4.69 30.77 -14.43
N LEU A 185 4.02 31.92 -14.51
CA LEU A 185 2.59 32.06 -14.26
C LEU A 185 1.91 32.40 -15.59
N LYS A 186 0.98 31.54 -16.04
CA LYS A 186 0.28 31.69 -17.33
C LYS A 186 -1.22 31.60 -17.11
N GLY A 187 -1.97 32.45 -17.72
CA GLY A 187 -3.43 32.47 -17.68
C GLY A 187 -3.95 33.52 -18.68
N GLU A 188 -5.24 33.53 -18.95
CA GLU A 188 -5.88 34.58 -19.73
C GLU A 188 -5.83 35.92 -19.00
N SER A 189 -5.88 35.89 -17.68
CA SER A 189 -5.71 37.08 -16.82
C SER A 189 -4.97 36.76 -15.53
N SER A 190 -4.23 37.69 -15.00
CA SER A 190 -3.58 37.63 -13.69
C SER A 190 -3.85 38.92 -12.93
N THR A 191 -4.29 38.80 -11.70
CA THR A 191 -4.53 39.95 -10.81
C THR A 191 -3.64 39.84 -9.60
N TYR A 192 -2.93 40.89 -9.28
CA TYR A 192 -2.14 41.06 -8.08
C TYR A 192 -2.77 42.21 -7.26
N ASP A 193 -3.48 41.86 -6.20
CA ASP A 193 -4.12 42.80 -5.30
C ASP A 193 -3.41 42.77 -3.94
N SER A 194 -2.95 43.94 -3.49
CA SER A 194 -2.21 44.09 -2.24
C SER A 194 -2.68 45.34 -1.50
N LYS A 195 -3.06 45.18 -0.24
CA LYS A 195 -3.52 46.32 0.59
C LYS A 195 -2.43 47.30 0.97
N SER A 196 -1.17 46.85 1.05
CA SER A 196 -0.04 47.66 1.56
C SER A 196 1.07 47.93 0.55
N GLY A 197 1.06 47.23 -0.57
CA GLY A 197 2.04 47.46 -1.63
C GLY A 197 2.55 46.14 -2.27
N THR A 198 2.95 46.27 -3.51
CA THR A 198 3.58 45.18 -4.30
C THR A 198 4.99 45.60 -4.65
N THR A 199 5.98 44.77 -4.35
CA THR A 199 7.37 45.01 -4.71
C THR A 199 7.82 44.00 -5.75
N ILE A 200 8.31 44.46 -6.89
CA ILE A 200 8.93 43.66 -7.93
C ILE A 200 10.41 44.06 -8.02
N LYS A 201 11.31 43.14 -7.75
CA LYS A 201 12.76 43.34 -7.85
C LYS A 201 13.35 42.37 -8.89
N SER A 202 14.25 42.90 -9.71
CA SER A 202 15.01 42.11 -10.67
C SER A 202 16.49 42.47 -10.53
N GLY A 203 17.36 41.45 -10.49
CA GLY A 203 18.82 41.65 -10.56
C GLY A 203 19.32 41.91 -11.99
N GLY A 204 18.45 41.76 -12.98
CA GLY A 204 18.70 42.05 -14.40
C GLY A 204 17.59 42.94 -14.99
N ALA A 205 17.29 42.74 -16.26
CA ALA A 205 16.24 43.51 -16.94
C ALA A 205 14.84 43.10 -16.43
N LEU A 206 14.00 44.07 -16.12
CA LEU A 206 12.57 43.92 -15.90
C LEU A 206 11.86 44.37 -17.20
N THR A 207 11.15 43.44 -17.87
CA THR A 207 10.40 43.78 -19.07
C THR A 207 8.91 43.64 -18.81
N ILE A 208 8.15 44.73 -18.99
CA ILE A 208 6.70 44.76 -18.94
C ILE A 208 6.20 45.09 -20.35
N LYS A 209 5.40 44.23 -20.94
CA LYS A 209 4.81 44.42 -22.27
C LYS A 209 3.29 44.37 -22.16
N GLY A 210 2.62 45.29 -22.73
CA GLY A 210 1.15 45.34 -22.81
C GLY A 210 0.69 46.44 -23.76
N SER A 211 -0.56 46.39 -24.14
CA SER A 211 -1.17 47.43 -25.00
C SER A 211 -2.61 47.65 -24.54
N PRO A 212 -2.91 48.80 -23.90
CA PRO A 212 -2.00 49.80 -23.34
C PRO A 212 -1.32 49.34 -22.04
N THR A 213 -0.15 49.90 -21.74
CA THR A 213 0.49 49.76 -20.44
C THR A 213 0.30 51.09 -19.69
N ALA A 214 -0.41 51.11 -18.55
CA ALA A 214 -0.55 52.24 -17.68
C ALA A 214 0.26 51.98 -16.38
N ILE A 215 1.18 52.87 -16.06
CA ILE A 215 1.94 52.86 -14.81
C ILE A 215 1.65 54.23 -14.16
N ASN A 216 0.90 54.22 -13.07
CA ASN A 216 0.54 55.44 -12.31
C ASN A 216 1.45 55.59 -11.11
#